data_148d96b7a375146e68bcf828bcd4090a
#
_entry.id   148d96b7a375146e68bcf828bcd4090a
#
_cell.length_a   1.000
_cell.length_b   1.000
_cell.length_c   1.000
_cell.angle_alpha   90.00
_cell.angle_beta   90.00
_cell.angle_gamma   90.00
#
_symmetry.space_group_name_H-M   'P 1'
#
loop_
_entity.id
_entity.type
_entity.pdbx_description
1 polymer ?
#
loop_
_entity_poly.entity_id
_entity_poly.type
_entity_poly.pdbx_seq_one_letter_code
_entity_poly.pdbx_strand_id
1 'polypeptide(L)'
;MQNMWIIFTIIGLVVLGLVILLIMAARYQRDYWHYLNIPHERPKKLWPIVRQIVTQSLSTEAMKTAHYSALYSKFKGSGPFCGFYALLQPRALILDRELIRQIMIKDFWNFNDRGLYCNQKTDPLSGDLFAMRGQSWKEMRQKLDPSLESDRMSWLFGSLYEEAEQLLLTVTSTLMKQPHSTLHIQKLMRRYVLSALAKCVFGLDAQQRLKYSLEDFEKMTEMAVSSHKHGYLMNLMMIRFPNFCRVLRMRRTPKQAETYFLTLLSDIVGQREASGVRHQDYLQLLVEIKALELITHQYQADKELNTHLQNELAAHAVVFLKAGYEQTANTLSYILYELAIHTDVQATVREEIKKAMERHDNNLNYECVQSLAYLGQVINETLRVHPITPYILRRTLTDYQVPDHPTYMLVKELFLIIPTHAIHHDPDIYPEPEEFKPDRWGGPRDSLQEQGTWFGFGVGARSCIGIQFAQLQLRLALALLLMEYEFTLNSRKPLVSLDDGIALQLTPLGVIEPGTEERAV
;
A
#
# COMPACT_ATOMS: atom_id res chain seq x y z
N MET A 1 -0.13 -56.62 24.50
CA MET A 1 -0.01 -55.49 25.46
C MET A 1 1.41 -54.97 25.58
N GLN A 2 2.43 -55.84 25.74
CA GLN A 2 3.84 -55.42 25.91
C GLN A 2 4.38 -54.57 24.75
N ASN A 3 4.12 -54.93 23.50
CA ASN A 3 4.58 -54.15 22.32
C ASN A 3 3.90 -52.78 22.19
N MET A 4 2.69 -52.63 22.69
CA MET A 4 1.97 -51.37 22.68
C MET A 4 2.57 -50.37 23.68
N TRP A 5 2.98 -50.83 24.87
CA TRP A 5 3.70 -50.05 25.86
C TRP A 5 5.06 -49.54 25.36
N ILE A 6 5.81 -50.39 24.66
CA ILE A 6 7.09 -50.04 24.05
C ILE A 6 6.90 -48.92 23.00
N ILE A 7 5.88 -49.04 22.15
CA ILE A 7 5.57 -48.03 21.12
C ILE A 7 5.20 -46.68 21.78
N PHE A 8 4.35 -46.68 22.81
CA PHE A 8 3.99 -45.45 23.53
C PHE A 8 5.19 -44.83 24.23
N THR A 9 6.09 -45.62 24.79
CA THR A 9 7.31 -45.11 25.43
C THR A 9 8.25 -44.48 24.39
N ILE A 10 8.43 -45.10 23.24
CA ILE A 10 9.25 -44.58 22.15
C ILE A 10 8.64 -43.25 21.62
N ILE A 11 7.33 -43.21 21.39
CA ILE A 11 6.64 -41.99 20.98
C ILE A 11 6.80 -40.90 22.03
N GLY A 12 6.65 -41.23 23.31
CA GLY A 12 6.85 -40.30 24.43
C GLY A 12 8.27 -39.70 24.48
N LEU A 13 9.30 -40.56 24.30
CA LEU A 13 10.70 -40.12 24.24
C LEU A 13 10.99 -39.25 23.02
N VAL A 14 10.44 -39.59 21.85
CA VAL A 14 10.57 -38.76 20.64
C VAL A 14 9.90 -37.37 20.83
N VAL A 15 8.69 -37.33 21.38
CA VAL A 15 7.99 -36.09 21.69
C VAL A 15 8.77 -35.27 22.72
N LEU A 16 9.29 -35.87 23.78
CA LEU A 16 10.12 -35.18 24.78
C LEU A 16 11.39 -34.64 24.14
N GLY A 17 12.09 -35.43 23.31
CA GLY A 17 13.26 -34.95 22.55
C GLY A 17 12.96 -33.76 21.66
N LEU A 18 11.85 -33.81 20.92
CA LEU A 18 11.38 -32.69 20.10
C LEU A 18 11.07 -31.45 20.94
N VAL A 19 10.43 -31.60 22.10
CA VAL A 19 10.14 -30.48 23.02
C VAL A 19 11.45 -29.86 23.56
N ILE A 20 12.43 -30.68 23.94
CA ILE A 20 13.74 -30.20 24.40
C ILE A 20 14.45 -29.45 23.28
N LEU A 21 14.47 -29.99 22.06
CA LEU A 21 15.06 -29.30 20.89
C LEU A 21 14.37 -27.98 20.59
N LEU A 22 13.04 -27.92 20.69
CA LEU A 22 12.28 -26.69 20.51
C LEU A 22 12.61 -25.66 21.60
N ILE A 23 12.76 -26.08 22.84
CA ILE A 23 13.15 -25.19 23.96
C ILE A 23 14.58 -24.67 23.74
N MET A 24 15.51 -25.53 23.33
CA MET A 24 16.89 -25.13 23.05
C MET A 24 16.96 -24.15 21.88
N ALA A 25 16.24 -24.42 20.79
CA ALA A 25 16.15 -23.54 19.63
C ALA A 25 15.52 -22.18 20.00
N ALA A 26 14.46 -22.20 20.83
CA ALA A 26 13.84 -20.98 21.32
C ALA A 26 14.77 -20.15 22.22
N ARG A 27 15.57 -20.83 23.09
CA ARG A 27 16.60 -20.13 23.91
C ARG A 27 17.71 -19.54 23.05
N TYR A 28 18.23 -20.31 22.09
CA TYR A 28 19.25 -19.81 21.16
C TYR A 28 18.76 -18.60 20.36
N GLN A 29 17.55 -18.66 19.82
CA GLN A 29 16.94 -17.52 19.12
C GLN A 29 16.71 -16.32 20.04
N ARG A 30 16.35 -16.55 21.30
CA ARG A 30 16.11 -15.51 22.29
C ARG A 30 17.37 -14.70 22.63
N ASP A 31 18.53 -15.34 22.66
CA ASP A 31 19.80 -14.71 23.04
C ASP A 31 20.65 -14.33 21.81
N TYR A 32 20.09 -14.45 20.61
CA TYR A 32 20.77 -14.23 19.33
C TYR A 32 21.52 -12.89 19.26
N TRP A 33 20.83 -11.78 19.54
CA TRP A 33 21.45 -10.45 19.48
C TRP A 33 22.47 -10.22 20.58
N HIS A 34 22.30 -10.85 21.72
CA HIS A 34 23.25 -10.80 22.82
C HIS A 34 24.59 -11.45 22.44
N TYR A 35 24.55 -12.62 21.79
CA TYR A 35 25.78 -13.29 21.32
C TYR A 35 26.53 -12.48 20.26
N LEU A 36 25.84 -11.68 19.47
CA LEU A 36 26.41 -10.83 18.46
C LEU A 36 26.88 -9.46 19.00
N ASN A 37 26.70 -9.17 20.28
CA ASN A 37 26.96 -7.87 20.90
C ASN A 37 26.27 -6.69 20.18
N ILE A 38 25.12 -6.92 19.55
CA ILE A 38 24.32 -5.90 18.91
C ILE A 38 23.36 -5.26 19.93
N PRO A 39 23.23 -3.90 19.98
CA PRO A 39 22.20 -3.24 20.76
C PRO A 39 20.83 -3.80 20.42
N HIS A 40 20.06 -4.21 21.42
CA HIS A 40 18.77 -4.86 21.14
C HIS A 40 17.74 -4.68 22.26
N GLU A 41 16.46 -4.83 21.88
CA GLU A 41 15.37 -4.97 22.84
C GLU A 41 15.42 -6.37 23.46
N ARG A 42 15.32 -6.45 24.79
CA ARG A 42 15.24 -7.75 25.48
C ARG A 42 13.98 -8.49 25.08
N PRO A 43 14.06 -9.79 24.76
CA PRO A 43 12.90 -10.56 24.36
C PRO A 43 11.85 -10.61 25.49
N LYS A 44 10.59 -10.37 25.12
CA LYS A 44 9.47 -10.45 26.06
C LYS A 44 9.32 -11.88 26.58
N LYS A 45 8.85 -12.04 27.83
CA LYS A 45 8.54 -13.37 28.40
C LYS A 45 7.50 -14.07 27.51
N LEU A 46 7.56 -15.40 27.43
CA LEU A 46 6.67 -16.19 26.54
C LEU A 46 5.18 -16.01 26.84
N TRP A 47 4.81 -15.89 28.13
CA TRP A 47 3.40 -15.79 28.53
C TRP A 47 2.65 -14.56 27.98
N PRO A 48 3.19 -13.34 28.04
CA PRO A 48 2.58 -12.20 27.35
C PRO A 48 2.42 -12.43 25.83
N ILE A 49 3.38 -13.10 25.19
CA ILE A 49 3.29 -13.41 23.75
C ILE A 49 2.14 -14.38 23.48
N VAL A 50 2.04 -15.46 24.25
CA VAL A 50 0.93 -16.43 24.12
C VAL A 50 -0.41 -15.76 24.37
N ARG A 51 -0.52 -14.94 25.42
CA ARG A 51 -1.74 -14.16 25.69
C ARG A 51 -2.11 -13.25 24.54
N GLN A 52 -1.14 -12.55 23.98
CA GLN A 52 -1.34 -11.68 22.84
C GLN A 52 -1.81 -12.45 21.58
N ILE A 53 -1.28 -13.65 21.33
CA ILE A 53 -1.72 -14.53 20.22
C ILE A 53 -3.17 -14.96 20.43
N VAL A 54 -3.52 -15.39 21.64
CA VAL A 54 -4.86 -15.91 21.98
C VAL A 54 -5.91 -14.81 21.94
N THR A 55 -5.59 -13.60 22.42
CA THR A 55 -6.55 -12.49 22.46
C THR A 55 -6.70 -11.76 21.11
N GLN A 56 -6.01 -12.20 20.05
CA GLN A 56 -5.96 -11.50 18.74
C GLN A 56 -5.64 -9.99 18.85
N SER A 57 -5.27 -9.51 20.02
CA SER A 57 -4.90 -8.12 20.29
C SER A 57 -3.51 -7.76 19.72
N LEU A 58 -2.90 -8.70 18.98
CA LEU A 58 -1.62 -8.49 18.36
C LEU A 58 -1.75 -7.74 17.08
N SER A 59 -1.35 -6.51 17.22
CA SER A 59 -0.81 -5.69 16.15
C SER A 59 -1.80 -5.19 15.12
N THR A 60 -2.60 -4.24 15.52
CA THR A 60 -2.99 -3.21 14.57
C THR A 60 -1.70 -2.58 13.99
N GLU A 61 -1.72 -2.11 12.76
CA GLU A 61 -0.57 -1.39 12.17
C GLU A 61 -0.11 -0.24 13.08
N ALA A 62 -1.05 0.45 13.77
CA ALA A 62 -0.75 1.48 14.76
C ALA A 62 0.13 0.99 15.90
N MET A 63 -0.13 -0.21 16.46
CA MET A 63 0.71 -0.77 17.54
C MET A 63 2.12 -1.12 17.06
N LYS A 64 2.26 -1.64 15.85
CA LYS A 64 3.59 -1.89 15.25
C LYS A 64 4.33 -0.59 15.02
N THR A 65 3.66 0.41 14.48
CA THR A 65 4.22 1.74 14.23
C THR A 65 4.74 2.35 15.53
N ALA A 66 3.92 2.38 16.58
CA ALA A 66 4.32 2.87 17.89
C ALA A 66 5.52 2.09 18.47
N HIS A 67 5.52 0.75 18.33
CA HIS A 67 6.63 -0.08 18.79
C HIS A 67 7.94 0.22 18.03
N TYR A 68 7.89 0.32 16.69
CA TYR A 68 9.08 0.62 15.90
C TYR A 68 9.58 2.05 16.14
N SER A 69 8.69 3.02 16.33
CA SER A 69 9.05 4.39 16.71
C SER A 69 9.72 4.45 18.07
N ALA A 70 9.21 3.71 19.05
CA ALA A 70 9.83 3.62 20.38
C ALA A 70 11.22 2.96 20.34
N LEU A 71 11.40 1.91 19.51
CA LEU A 71 12.72 1.29 19.30
C LEU A 71 13.68 2.25 18.60
N TYR A 72 13.23 2.95 17.58
CA TYR A 72 14.03 3.95 16.88
C TYR A 72 14.54 5.03 17.82
N SER A 73 13.65 5.67 18.58
CA SER A 73 14.01 6.72 19.54
C SER A 73 14.95 6.20 20.63
N LYS A 74 14.77 4.96 21.10
CA LYS A 74 15.60 4.37 22.16
C LYS A 74 17.01 4.04 21.69
N PHE A 75 17.18 3.58 20.45
CA PHE A 75 18.46 3.05 19.97
C PHE A 75 19.13 3.96 18.92
N LYS A 76 18.51 5.08 18.54
CA LYS A 76 19.12 6.06 17.64
C LYS A 76 20.52 6.46 18.13
N GLY A 77 21.51 6.39 17.25
CA GLY A 77 22.90 6.68 17.58
C GLY A 77 23.69 5.55 18.23
N SER A 78 23.08 4.39 18.55
CA SER A 78 23.78 3.26 19.14
C SER A 78 24.50 2.34 18.12
N GLY A 79 24.29 2.58 16.83
CA GLY A 79 24.88 1.82 15.72
C GLY A 79 23.99 1.88 14.48
N PRO A 80 24.35 1.20 13.39
CA PRO A 80 23.61 1.26 12.12
C PRO A 80 22.22 0.60 12.19
N PHE A 81 22.04 -0.37 13.05
CA PHE A 81 20.74 -1.00 13.35
C PHE A 81 20.71 -1.53 14.78
N CYS A 82 19.52 -1.77 15.30
CA CYS A 82 19.31 -2.50 16.54
C CYS A 82 18.53 -3.78 16.32
N GLY A 83 18.77 -4.77 17.20
CA GLY A 83 18.04 -6.03 17.20
C GLY A 83 16.74 -5.95 17.99
N PHE A 84 15.73 -6.68 17.56
CA PHE A 84 14.51 -6.94 18.32
C PHE A 84 13.92 -8.30 17.97
N TYR A 85 12.83 -8.69 18.61
CA TYR A 85 12.23 -10.00 18.40
C TYR A 85 10.74 -9.87 18.06
N ALA A 86 10.34 -10.49 16.97
CA ALA A 86 8.94 -10.70 16.67
C ALA A 86 8.64 -12.20 16.78
N LEU A 87 7.92 -12.61 17.84
CA LEU A 87 7.61 -14.01 18.15
C LEU A 87 8.86 -14.91 18.15
N LEU A 88 9.87 -14.55 18.93
CA LEU A 88 11.16 -15.22 19.03
C LEU A 88 12.02 -15.19 17.75
N GLN A 89 11.54 -14.64 16.64
CA GLN A 89 12.39 -14.41 15.48
C GLN A 89 13.22 -13.14 15.65
N PRO A 90 14.54 -13.20 15.52
CA PRO A 90 15.37 -12.00 15.46
C PRO A 90 15.02 -11.19 14.20
N ARG A 91 14.95 -9.88 14.37
CA ARG A 91 14.75 -8.87 13.31
C ARG A 91 15.66 -7.69 13.57
N ALA A 92 16.06 -6.99 12.53
CA ALA A 92 16.83 -5.75 12.64
C ALA A 92 15.94 -4.54 12.32
N LEU A 93 15.97 -3.54 13.19
CA LEU A 93 15.41 -2.22 12.93
C LEU A 93 16.57 -1.31 12.47
N ILE A 94 16.47 -0.77 11.28
CA ILE A 94 17.51 0.07 10.68
C ILE A 94 17.41 1.48 11.28
N LEU A 95 18.55 2.01 11.73
CA LEU A 95 18.65 3.30 12.42
C LEU A 95 19.40 4.33 11.58
N ASP A 96 20.41 3.88 10.85
CA ASP A 96 21.33 4.72 10.08
C ASP A 96 20.81 4.99 8.66
N ARG A 97 20.88 6.26 8.23
CA ARG A 97 20.39 6.70 6.92
C ARG A 97 21.24 6.16 5.77
N GLU A 98 22.56 6.06 5.96
CA GLU A 98 23.42 5.51 4.92
C GLU A 98 23.14 4.01 4.73
N LEU A 99 22.93 3.26 5.81
CA LEU A 99 22.51 1.86 5.69
C LEU A 99 21.15 1.72 4.99
N ILE A 100 20.20 2.64 5.22
CA ILE A 100 18.93 2.66 4.46
C ILE A 100 19.21 2.86 2.96
N ARG A 101 20.10 3.78 2.59
CA ARG A 101 20.48 3.99 1.18
C ARG A 101 21.15 2.76 0.57
N GLN A 102 22.03 2.08 1.32
CA GLN A 102 22.62 0.81 0.87
C GLN A 102 21.51 -0.21 0.58
N ILE A 103 20.62 -0.44 1.54
CA ILE A 103 19.54 -1.44 1.44
C ILE A 103 18.56 -1.13 0.30
N MET A 104 18.17 0.13 0.12
CA MET A 104 17.09 0.51 -0.77
C MET A 104 17.55 0.85 -2.19
N ILE A 105 18.80 1.31 -2.35
CA ILE A 105 19.32 1.87 -3.61
C ILE A 105 20.59 1.15 -4.05
N LYS A 106 21.70 1.27 -3.30
CA LYS A 106 23.03 0.87 -3.78
C LYS A 106 23.18 -0.65 -3.90
N ASP A 107 22.92 -1.37 -2.81
CA ASP A 107 23.06 -2.83 -2.71
C ASP A 107 21.72 -3.56 -2.78
N PHE A 108 20.74 -2.91 -3.41
CA PHE A 108 19.36 -3.35 -3.52
C PHE A 108 19.19 -4.85 -3.86
N TRP A 109 20.08 -5.41 -4.67
CA TRP A 109 19.99 -6.81 -5.09
C TRP A 109 20.10 -7.82 -3.94
N ASN A 110 20.78 -7.45 -2.84
CA ASN A 110 20.84 -8.25 -1.62
C ASN A 110 19.56 -8.16 -0.79
N PHE A 111 18.69 -7.18 -1.07
CA PHE A 111 17.52 -6.82 -0.25
C PHE A 111 16.21 -6.70 -1.05
N ASN A 112 16.18 -7.22 -2.27
CA ASN A 112 15.01 -7.07 -3.14
C ASN A 112 13.79 -7.88 -2.70
N ASP A 113 13.89 -8.77 -1.72
CA ASP A 113 12.81 -9.60 -1.20
C ASP A 113 12.08 -8.91 -0.04
N ARG A 114 10.76 -8.96 -0.04
CA ARG A 114 9.90 -8.53 1.07
C ARG A 114 9.56 -9.65 2.04
N GLY A 115 9.96 -10.90 1.76
CA GLY A 115 9.65 -12.07 2.58
C GLY A 115 8.18 -12.47 2.59
N LEU A 116 7.41 -12.08 1.58
CA LEU A 116 6.00 -12.41 1.48
C LEU A 116 5.78 -13.85 0.98
N TYR A 117 4.77 -14.51 1.53
CA TYR A 117 4.35 -15.82 1.07
C TYR A 117 3.69 -15.73 -0.31
N CYS A 118 4.07 -16.64 -1.20
CA CYS A 118 3.50 -16.79 -2.53
C CYS A 118 3.34 -18.29 -2.85
N ASN A 119 2.20 -18.67 -3.42
CA ASN A 119 1.92 -20.01 -3.90
C ASN A 119 1.00 -19.98 -5.13
N GLN A 120 1.54 -19.63 -6.29
CA GLN A 120 0.80 -19.47 -7.55
C GLN A 120 0.01 -20.72 -7.96
N LYS A 121 0.46 -21.94 -7.56
CA LYS A 121 -0.24 -23.18 -7.90
C LYS A 121 -1.62 -23.31 -7.24
N THR A 122 -1.77 -22.79 -6.03
CA THR A 122 -3.04 -22.88 -5.27
C THR A 122 -3.74 -21.54 -5.11
N ASP A 123 -3.02 -20.44 -5.21
CA ASP A 123 -3.49 -19.06 -5.10
C ASP A 123 -2.80 -18.23 -6.21
N PRO A 124 -3.31 -18.29 -7.46
CA PRO A 124 -2.74 -17.58 -8.59
C PRO A 124 -2.54 -16.08 -8.34
N LEU A 125 -3.47 -15.42 -7.65
CA LEU A 125 -3.39 -13.99 -7.33
C LEU A 125 -2.30 -13.63 -6.33
N SER A 126 -1.66 -14.62 -5.68
CA SER A 126 -0.50 -14.39 -4.79
C SER A 126 0.81 -14.16 -5.54
N GLY A 127 0.86 -14.45 -6.85
CA GLY A 127 2.04 -14.28 -7.71
C GLY A 127 2.20 -12.87 -8.28
N ASP A 128 1.85 -11.88 -7.53
CA ASP A 128 1.83 -10.47 -7.93
C ASP A 128 3.21 -9.79 -7.83
N LEU A 129 3.38 -8.65 -8.50
CA LEU A 129 4.61 -7.84 -8.51
C LEU A 129 5.09 -7.47 -7.10
N PHE A 130 4.18 -7.34 -6.13
CA PHE A 130 4.54 -6.98 -4.76
C PHE A 130 5.21 -8.14 -4.01
N ALA A 131 4.77 -9.39 -4.28
CA ALA A 131 5.30 -10.61 -3.69
C ALA A 131 6.46 -11.24 -4.48
N MET A 132 6.61 -10.91 -5.76
CA MET A 132 7.72 -11.37 -6.61
C MET A 132 9.08 -10.90 -6.09
N ARG A 133 10.15 -11.65 -6.41
CA ARG A 133 11.53 -11.37 -5.98
C ARG A 133 12.55 -11.74 -7.05
N GLY A 134 13.77 -11.24 -6.89
CA GLY A 134 14.91 -11.57 -7.76
C GLY A 134 14.67 -11.17 -9.21
N GLN A 135 15.14 -12.01 -10.12
CA GLN A 135 15.13 -11.76 -11.55
C GLN A 135 13.69 -11.68 -12.11
N SER A 136 12.79 -12.58 -11.69
CA SER A 136 11.38 -12.55 -12.14
C SER A 136 10.68 -11.23 -11.81
N TRP A 137 10.95 -10.67 -10.61
CA TRP A 137 10.46 -9.34 -10.27
C TRP A 137 11.02 -8.25 -11.19
N LYS A 138 12.32 -8.30 -11.50
CA LYS A 138 12.97 -7.30 -12.38
C LYS A 138 12.34 -7.30 -13.77
N GLU A 139 12.21 -8.48 -14.35
CA GLU A 139 11.63 -8.66 -15.69
C GLU A 139 10.18 -8.17 -15.75
N MET A 140 9.37 -8.56 -14.76
CA MET A 140 7.99 -8.11 -14.69
C MET A 140 7.89 -6.60 -14.45
N ARG A 141 8.72 -6.04 -13.57
CA ARG A 141 8.78 -4.60 -13.33
C ARG A 141 9.09 -3.83 -14.61
N GLN A 142 10.09 -4.28 -15.39
CA GLN A 142 10.46 -3.67 -16.67
C GLN A 142 9.34 -3.74 -17.72
N LYS A 143 8.52 -4.78 -17.71
CA LYS A 143 7.35 -4.89 -18.60
C LYS A 143 6.22 -3.95 -18.22
N LEU A 144 6.05 -3.70 -16.91
CA LEU A 144 4.95 -2.90 -16.38
C LEU A 144 5.27 -1.40 -16.29
N ASP A 145 6.53 -1.00 -16.09
CA ASP A 145 6.93 0.41 -15.94
C ASP A 145 6.44 1.32 -17.08
N PRO A 146 6.59 0.95 -18.38
CA PRO A 146 6.15 1.80 -19.49
C PRO A 146 4.65 2.09 -19.51
N SER A 147 3.87 1.30 -18.81
CA SER A 147 2.40 1.43 -18.78
C SER A 147 1.89 2.57 -17.94
N LEU A 148 2.72 3.06 -17.06
CA LEU A 148 2.36 4.03 -16.05
C LEU A 148 3.19 5.31 -16.19
N GLU A 149 3.84 5.48 -17.36
CA GLU A 149 4.54 6.68 -17.74
C GLU A 149 3.60 7.83 -18.09
N SER A 150 4.14 9.05 -18.10
CA SER A 150 3.40 10.31 -18.25
C SER A 150 2.48 10.35 -19.48
N ASP A 151 2.95 9.86 -20.62
CA ASP A 151 2.19 9.91 -21.87
C ASP A 151 0.89 9.08 -21.81
N ARG A 152 0.90 7.99 -21.05
CA ARG A 152 -0.29 7.15 -20.87
C ARG A 152 -1.25 7.70 -19.82
N MET A 153 -0.75 8.51 -18.88
CA MET A 153 -1.60 9.17 -17.89
C MET A 153 -2.57 10.17 -18.52
N SER A 154 -2.18 10.83 -19.61
CA SER A 154 -3.07 11.70 -20.36
C SER A 154 -4.29 10.96 -20.95
N TRP A 155 -4.13 9.71 -21.35
CA TRP A 155 -5.24 8.87 -21.85
C TRP A 155 -6.23 8.50 -20.76
N LEU A 156 -5.75 8.27 -19.54
CA LEU A 156 -6.59 7.93 -18.38
C LEU A 156 -7.28 9.16 -17.78
N PHE A 157 -6.82 10.37 -18.15
CA PHE A 157 -7.31 11.61 -17.57
C PHE A 157 -8.82 11.77 -17.71
N GLY A 158 -9.37 11.57 -18.93
CA GLY A 158 -10.81 11.68 -19.19
C GLY A 158 -11.64 10.76 -18.29
N SER A 159 -11.22 9.50 -18.15
CA SER A 159 -11.90 8.53 -17.28
C SER A 159 -11.81 8.91 -15.80
N LEU A 160 -10.65 9.42 -15.36
CA LEU A 160 -10.48 9.91 -13.98
C LEU A 160 -11.30 11.17 -13.72
N TYR A 161 -11.39 12.07 -14.70
CA TYR A 161 -12.15 13.31 -14.60
C TYR A 161 -13.65 13.01 -14.41
N GLU A 162 -14.22 12.12 -15.24
CA GLU A 162 -15.62 11.71 -15.10
C GLU A 162 -15.93 11.12 -13.71
N GLU A 163 -15.05 10.28 -13.17
CA GLU A 163 -15.26 9.71 -11.82
C GLU A 163 -15.08 10.77 -10.70
N ALA A 164 -14.22 11.76 -10.90
CA ALA A 164 -14.06 12.88 -9.97
C ALA A 164 -15.26 13.85 -10.03
N GLU A 165 -15.85 14.06 -11.19
CA GLU A 165 -17.13 14.78 -11.33
C GLU A 165 -18.28 14.04 -10.62
N GLN A 166 -18.33 12.72 -10.74
CA GLN A 166 -19.33 11.91 -10.02
C GLN A 166 -19.16 11.99 -8.50
N LEU A 167 -17.91 12.10 -8.01
CA LEU A 167 -17.64 12.39 -6.60
C LEU A 167 -18.23 13.75 -6.22
N LEU A 168 -17.95 14.80 -7.00
CA LEU A 168 -18.46 16.16 -6.77
C LEU A 168 -19.99 16.18 -6.76
N LEU A 169 -20.64 15.57 -7.75
CA LEU A 169 -22.10 15.45 -7.81
C LEU A 169 -22.69 14.70 -6.61
N THR A 170 -21.99 13.66 -6.14
CA THR A 170 -22.41 12.91 -4.95
C THR A 170 -22.36 13.79 -3.70
N VAL A 171 -21.30 14.58 -3.52
CA VAL A 171 -21.17 15.54 -2.42
C VAL A 171 -22.26 16.59 -2.51
N THR A 172 -22.43 17.23 -3.66
CA THR A 172 -23.43 18.28 -3.90
C THR A 172 -24.84 17.76 -3.61
N SER A 173 -25.24 16.61 -4.16
CA SER A 173 -26.57 16.02 -3.96
C SER A 173 -26.83 15.66 -2.49
N THR A 174 -25.78 15.27 -1.75
CA THR A 174 -25.90 14.95 -0.33
C THR A 174 -26.13 16.22 0.50
N LEU A 175 -25.39 17.27 0.21
CA LEU A 175 -25.53 18.57 0.90
C LEU A 175 -26.84 19.28 0.56
N MET A 176 -27.34 19.16 -0.67
CA MET A 176 -28.67 19.67 -1.03
C MET A 176 -29.80 19.00 -0.24
N LYS A 177 -29.69 17.68 0.01
CA LYS A 177 -30.68 16.95 0.80
C LYS A 177 -30.59 17.22 2.31
N GLN A 178 -29.38 17.44 2.80
CA GLN A 178 -29.08 17.66 4.21
C GLN A 178 -28.05 18.82 4.36
N PRO A 179 -28.47 20.07 4.23
CA PRO A 179 -27.61 21.22 4.47
C PRO A 179 -27.01 21.17 5.88
N HIS A 180 -25.73 21.49 6.03
CA HIS A 180 -24.97 21.42 7.29
C HIS A 180 -24.70 20.00 7.83
N SER A 181 -24.96 18.94 7.06
CA SER A 181 -24.54 17.60 7.47
C SER A 181 -23.03 17.43 7.45
N THR A 182 -22.51 16.70 8.42
CA THR A 182 -21.12 16.24 8.37
C THR A 182 -20.99 15.05 7.44
N LEU A 183 -20.01 15.08 6.54
CA LEU A 183 -19.75 13.98 5.62
C LEU A 183 -18.65 13.08 6.14
N HIS A 184 -18.87 11.77 6.06
CA HIS A 184 -17.85 10.77 6.34
C HIS A 184 -16.88 10.66 5.15
N ILE A 185 -15.80 11.43 5.22
CA ILE A 185 -14.85 11.63 4.12
C ILE A 185 -14.22 10.30 3.68
N GLN A 186 -13.80 9.46 4.60
CA GLN A 186 -13.15 8.19 4.26
C GLN A 186 -14.04 7.28 3.40
N LYS A 187 -15.33 7.22 3.70
CA LYS A 187 -16.29 6.42 2.91
C LYS A 187 -16.46 6.99 1.50
N LEU A 188 -16.54 8.31 1.38
CA LEU A 188 -16.63 8.99 0.08
C LEU A 188 -15.39 8.76 -0.77
N MET A 189 -14.19 8.94 -0.17
CA MET A 189 -12.93 8.75 -0.88
C MET A 189 -12.71 7.28 -1.29
N ARG A 190 -13.08 6.32 -0.44
CA ARG A 190 -13.04 4.89 -0.80
C ARG A 190 -13.91 4.60 -2.02
N ARG A 191 -15.14 5.11 -2.06
CA ARG A 191 -16.04 4.90 -3.19
C ARG A 191 -15.51 5.53 -4.48
N TYR A 192 -15.02 6.76 -4.42
CA TYR A 192 -14.40 7.43 -5.56
C TYR A 192 -13.20 6.66 -6.10
N VAL A 193 -12.25 6.31 -5.22
CA VAL A 193 -11.04 5.61 -5.63
C VAL A 193 -11.37 4.24 -6.23
N LEU A 194 -12.33 3.53 -5.64
CA LEU A 194 -12.77 2.23 -6.17
C LEU A 194 -13.38 2.36 -7.55
N SER A 195 -14.25 3.34 -7.77
CA SER A 195 -14.90 3.58 -9.07
C SER A 195 -13.87 3.95 -10.14
N ALA A 196 -12.93 4.83 -9.79
CA ALA A 196 -11.83 5.21 -10.68
C ALA A 196 -10.93 4.01 -11.04
N LEU A 197 -10.59 3.16 -10.07
CA LEU A 197 -9.82 1.94 -10.34
C LEU A 197 -10.61 0.92 -11.19
N ALA A 198 -11.90 0.75 -10.92
CA ALA A 198 -12.76 -0.12 -11.71
C ALA A 198 -12.77 0.31 -13.18
N LYS A 199 -12.85 1.61 -13.45
CA LYS A 199 -12.86 2.17 -14.80
C LYS A 199 -11.47 2.18 -15.44
N CYS A 200 -10.48 2.76 -14.77
CA CYS A 200 -9.15 2.97 -15.37
C CYS A 200 -8.28 1.72 -15.40
N VAL A 201 -8.45 0.80 -14.43
CA VAL A 201 -7.64 -0.42 -14.35
C VAL A 201 -8.31 -1.60 -15.02
N PHE A 202 -9.61 -1.84 -14.74
CA PHE A 202 -10.36 -2.99 -15.26
C PHE A 202 -11.17 -2.66 -16.51
N GLY A 203 -11.31 -1.37 -16.85
CA GLY A 203 -12.13 -0.93 -17.98
C GLY A 203 -13.60 -1.25 -17.78
N LEU A 204 -14.10 -1.22 -16.55
CA LEU A 204 -15.52 -1.44 -16.25
C LEU A 204 -16.33 -0.20 -16.64
N ASP A 205 -16.81 -0.20 -17.87
CA ASP A 205 -17.75 0.79 -18.39
C ASP A 205 -19.19 0.56 -17.89
N ALA A 206 -20.12 1.40 -18.32
CA ALA A 206 -21.53 1.31 -17.93
C ALA A 206 -22.17 -0.04 -18.33
N GLN A 207 -21.77 -0.62 -19.46
CA GLN A 207 -22.33 -1.88 -19.95
C GLN A 207 -21.82 -3.07 -19.12
N GLN A 208 -20.54 -3.07 -18.75
CA GLN A 208 -19.96 -4.13 -17.92
C GLN A 208 -20.44 -4.02 -16.47
N ARG A 209 -20.73 -2.81 -15.96
CA ARG A 209 -21.35 -2.59 -14.64
C ARG A 209 -22.74 -3.18 -14.51
N LEU A 210 -23.44 -3.46 -15.60
CA LEU A 210 -24.73 -4.21 -15.56
C LEU A 210 -24.52 -5.68 -15.14
N LYS A 211 -23.40 -6.28 -15.52
CA LYS A 211 -23.05 -7.66 -15.15
C LYS A 211 -22.27 -7.74 -13.84
N TYR A 212 -21.40 -6.77 -13.61
CA TYR A 212 -20.49 -6.68 -12.46
C TYR A 212 -20.77 -5.38 -11.70
N SER A 213 -21.71 -5.43 -10.75
CA SER A 213 -22.10 -4.25 -9.98
C SER A 213 -20.91 -3.68 -9.19
N LEU A 214 -20.89 -2.35 -9.00
CA LEU A 214 -19.83 -1.71 -8.21
C LEU A 214 -19.85 -2.20 -6.75
N GLU A 215 -21.03 -2.57 -6.21
CA GLU A 215 -21.19 -3.11 -4.86
C GLU A 215 -20.53 -4.49 -4.72
N ASP A 216 -20.71 -5.39 -5.70
CA ASP A 216 -20.03 -6.70 -5.68
C ASP A 216 -18.52 -6.52 -5.87
N PHE A 217 -18.10 -5.61 -6.74
CA PHE A 217 -16.69 -5.27 -6.94
C PHE A 217 -16.07 -4.72 -5.64
N GLU A 218 -16.76 -3.82 -4.92
CA GLU A 218 -16.35 -3.29 -3.61
C GLU A 218 -16.21 -4.41 -2.60
N LYS A 219 -17.23 -5.23 -2.44
CA LYS A 219 -17.23 -6.36 -1.50
C LYS A 219 -16.08 -7.33 -1.76
N MET A 220 -15.83 -7.69 -3.03
CA MET A 220 -14.74 -8.60 -3.38
C MET A 220 -13.36 -7.93 -3.23
N THR A 221 -13.27 -6.63 -3.48
CA THR A 221 -12.04 -5.85 -3.25
C THR A 221 -11.72 -5.79 -1.75
N GLU A 222 -12.69 -5.45 -0.91
CA GLU A 222 -12.52 -5.44 0.54
C GLU A 222 -12.12 -6.82 1.08
N MET A 223 -12.74 -7.89 0.57
CA MET A 223 -12.36 -9.25 0.92
C MET A 223 -10.93 -9.59 0.49
N ALA A 224 -10.50 -9.18 -0.69
CA ALA A 224 -9.15 -9.40 -1.19
C ALA A 224 -8.09 -8.58 -0.44
N VAL A 225 -8.42 -7.35 -0.04
CA VAL A 225 -7.55 -6.46 0.76
C VAL A 225 -7.50 -6.94 2.21
N SER A 226 -8.64 -7.25 2.81
CA SER A 226 -8.76 -7.76 4.19
C SER A 226 -8.12 -9.14 4.40
N SER A 227 -7.73 -9.83 3.32
CA SER A 227 -7.05 -11.12 3.40
C SER A 227 -5.75 -11.07 4.21
N HIS A 228 -5.15 -9.88 4.36
CA HIS A 228 -4.03 -9.66 5.29
C HIS A 228 -4.46 -9.77 6.77
N LYS A 229 -5.76 -9.68 7.05
CA LYS A 229 -6.37 -9.88 8.38
C LYS A 229 -6.63 -11.37 8.72
N HIS A 230 -6.25 -12.32 7.83
CA HIS A 230 -6.19 -13.73 8.22
C HIS A 230 -5.38 -13.84 9.49
N GLY A 231 -5.91 -14.53 10.49
CA GLY A 231 -5.42 -14.46 11.86
C GLY A 231 -3.91 -14.44 11.96
N TYR A 232 -3.40 -13.60 12.81
CA TYR A 232 -1.98 -13.33 13.02
C TYR A 232 -1.10 -14.61 12.97
N LEU A 233 -1.59 -15.71 13.54
CA LEU A 233 -0.92 -17.01 13.55
C LEU A 233 -0.72 -17.59 12.14
N MET A 234 -1.72 -17.46 11.26
CA MET A 234 -1.64 -17.97 9.89
C MET A 234 -0.61 -17.18 9.08
N ASN A 235 -0.62 -15.85 9.18
CA ASN A 235 0.39 -14.99 8.53
C ASN A 235 1.80 -15.31 9.03
N LEU A 236 1.94 -15.53 10.33
CA LEU A 236 3.20 -15.93 10.93
C LEU A 236 3.70 -17.26 10.39
N MET A 237 2.83 -18.28 10.29
CA MET A 237 3.19 -19.59 9.74
C MET A 237 3.61 -19.47 8.27
N MET A 238 2.92 -18.68 7.48
CA MET A 238 3.26 -18.43 6.06
C MET A 238 4.64 -17.76 5.91
N ILE A 239 5.00 -16.85 6.80
CA ILE A 239 6.31 -16.19 6.79
C ILE A 239 7.40 -17.12 7.33
N ARG A 240 7.13 -17.86 8.40
CA ARG A 240 8.14 -18.68 9.09
C ARG A 240 8.40 -20.02 8.43
N PHE A 241 7.34 -20.67 7.89
CA PHE A 241 7.37 -21.99 7.30
C PHE A 241 6.74 -22.02 5.91
N PRO A 242 7.24 -21.19 4.95
CA PRO A 242 6.59 -21.02 3.65
C PRO A 242 6.48 -22.34 2.87
N ASN A 243 7.49 -23.22 2.95
CA ASN A 243 7.47 -24.52 2.27
C ASN A 243 6.41 -25.46 2.86
N PHE A 244 6.29 -25.52 4.17
CA PHE A 244 5.24 -26.28 4.85
C PHE A 244 3.85 -25.77 4.48
N CYS A 245 3.66 -24.45 4.49
CA CYS A 245 2.40 -23.82 4.07
C CYS A 245 2.06 -24.08 2.58
N ARG A 246 3.08 -24.19 1.71
CA ARG A 246 2.88 -24.61 0.31
C ARG A 246 2.39 -26.04 0.20
N VAL A 247 2.97 -26.96 0.98
CA VAL A 247 2.51 -28.36 1.04
C VAL A 247 1.07 -28.45 1.53
N LEU A 248 0.72 -27.67 2.56
CA LEU A 248 -0.65 -27.58 3.08
C LEU A 248 -1.61 -26.78 2.17
N ARG A 249 -1.14 -26.29 1.01
CA ARG A 249 -1.93 -25.50 0.06
C ARG A 249 -2.59 -24.28 0.69
N MET A 250 -1.92 -23.65 1.66
CA MET A 250 -2.42 -22.43 2.30
C MET A 250 -2.50 -21.27 1.30
N ARG A 251 -3.48 -20.39 1.48
CA ARG A 251 -3.82 -19.32 0.55
C ARG A 251 -3.76 -17.97 1.26
N ARG A 252 -3.29 -16.94 0.54
CA ARG A 252 -3.39 -15.53 0.95
C ARG A 252 -4.73 -14.93 0.56
N THR A 253 -5.19 -15.25 -0.65
CA THR A 253 -6.42 -14.70 -1.22
C THR A 253 -7.60 -15.60 -0.90
N PRO A 254 -8.71 -15.08 -0.33
CA PRO A 254 -9.94 -15.83 -0.14
C PRO A 254 -10.45 -16.39 -1.47
N LYS A 255 -10.89 -17.65 -1.47
CA LYS A 255 -11.30 -18.34 -2.70
C LYS A 255 -12.42 -17.62 -3.44
N GLN A 256 -13.35 -17.01 -2.71
CA GLN A 256 -14.46 -16.26 -3.29
C GLN A 256 -13.97 -15.04 -4.09
N ALA A 257 -13.08 -14.22 -3.51
CA ALA A 257 -12.50 -13.07 -4.19
C ALA A 257 -11.64 -13.50 -5.39
N GLU A 258 -10.84 -14.57 -5.25
CA GLU A 258 -10.05 -15.11 -6.37
C GLU A 258 -10.96 -15.52 -7.52
N THR A 259 -11.99 -16.33 -7.25
CA THR A 259 -12.90 -16.80 -8.30
C THR A 259 -13.57 -15.63 -9.01
N TYR A 260 -14.03 -14.63 -8.25
CA TYR A 260 -14.64 -13.43 -8.81
C TYR A 260 -13.70 -12.69 -9.76
N PHE A 261 -12.49 -12.35 -9.32
CA PHE A 261 -11.56 -11.59 -10.14
C PHE A 261 -11.03 -12.38 -11.35
N LEU A 262 -10.80 -13.68 -11.21
CA LEU A 262 -10.40 -14.52 -12.35
C LEU A 262 -11.51 -14.61 -13.40
N THR A 263 -12.78 -14.74 -12.97
CA THR A 263 -13.93 -14.78 -13.89
C THR A 263 -14.12 -13.43 -14.57
N LEU A 264 -14.14 -12.34 -13.79
CA LEU A 264 -14.27 -10.97 -14.30
C LEU A 264 -13.23 -10.67 -15.39
N LEU A 265 -11.97 -10.93 -15.08
CA LEU A 265 -10.86 -10.64 -16.00
C LEU A 265 -10.87 -11.57 -17.22
N SER A 266 -11.23 -12.85 -17.04
CA SER A 266 -11.40 -13.78 -18.17
C SER A 266 -12.48 -13.30 -19.14
N ASP A 267 -13.61 -12.84 -18.62
CA ASP A 267 -14.71 -12.33 -19.43
C ASP A 267 -14.31 -11.06 -20.20
N ILE A 268 -13.70 -10.09 -19.54
CA ILE A 268 -13.29 -8.82 -20.18
C ILE A 268 -12.20 -9.08 -21.22
N VAL A 269 -11.18 -9.85 -20.89
CA VAL A 269 -10.10 -10.18 -21.83
C VAL A 269 -10.63 -10.95 -23.03
N GLY A 270 -11.50 -11.94 -22.81
CA GLY A 270 -12.12 -12.70 -23.90
C GLY A 270 -12.96 -11.83 -24.84
N GLN A 271 -13.72 -10.87 -24.29
CA GLN A 271 -14.48 -9.90 -25.10
C GLN A 271 -13.55 -9.00 -25.94
N ARG A 272 -12.42 -8.53 -25.39
CA ARG A 272 -11.44 -7.70 -26.11
C ARG A 272 -10.73 -8.47 -27.19
N GLU A 273 -10.31 -9.69 -26.91
CA GLU A 273 -9.69 -10.57 -27.91
C GLU A 273 -10.66 -10.89 -29.06
N ALA A 274 -11.95 -11.08 -28.77
CA ALA A 274 -12.97 -11.35 -29.78
C ALA A 274 -13.35 -10.11 -30.61
N SER A 275 -13.41 -8.92 -30.01
CA SER A 275 -13.79 -7.68 -30.69
C SER A 275 -12.64 -7.03 -31.46
N GLY A 276 -11.39 -7.27 -31.05
CA GLY A 276 -10.21 -6.60 -31.56
C GLY A 276 -10.15 -5.09 -31.26
N VAL A 277 -11.06 -4.56 -30.44
CA VAL A 277 -11.10 -3.14 -30.07
C VAL A 277 -10.06 -2.86 -28.99
N ARG A 278 -9.20 -1.87 -29.25
CA ARG A 278 -8.24 -1.38 -28.25
C ARG A 278 -8.91 -0.39 -27.30
N HIS A 279 -8.70 -0.61 -26.01
CA HIS A 279 -9.18 0.26 -24.94
C HIS A 279 -8.05 1.13 -24.36
N GLN A 280 -8.40 2.28 -23.80
CA GLN A 280 -7.45 3.20 -23.16
C GLN A 280 -7.48 2.99 -21.64
N ASP A 281 -7.05 1.80 -21.19
CA ASP A 281 -6.97 1.46 -19.77
C ASP A 281 -5.77 0.56 -19.48
N TYR A 282 -5.50 0.34 -18.18
CA TYR A 282 -4.36 -0.47 -17.73
C TYR A 282 -4.49 -1.95 -18.13
N LEU A 283 -5.72 -2.49 -18.17
CA LEU A 283 -5.95 -3.88 -18.54
C LEU A 283 -5.56 -4.14 -20.01
N GLN A 284 -5.79 -3.17 -20.91
CA GLN A 284 -5.38 -3.28 -22.31
C GLN A 284 -3.88 -3.54 -22.43
N LEU A 285 -3.08 -2.86 -21.63
CA LEU A 285 -1.64 -3.09 -21.62
C LEU A 285 -1.27 -4.49 -21.14
N LEU A 286 -1.92 -4.97 -20.08
CA LEU A 286 -1.68 -6.35 -19.59
C LEU A 286 -2.05 -7.38 -20.66
N VAL A 287 -3.09 -7.12 -21.46
CA VAL A 287 -3.47 -7.95 -22.62
C VAL A 287 -2.37 -7.91 -23.69
N GLU A 288 -1.80 -6.75 -23.99
CA GLU A 288 -0.71 -6.59 -24.94
C GLU A 288 0.57 -7.31 -24.49
N ILE A 289 0.92 -7.23 -23.20
CA ILE A 289 2.03 -7.99 -22.62
C ILE A 289 1.81 -9.50 -22.76
N LYS A 290 0.60 -10.00 -22.44
CA LYS A 290 0.24 -11.40 -22.62
C LYS A 290 0.39 -11.84 -24.08
N ALA A 291 -0.10 -11.05 -25.03
CA ALA A 291 -0.01 -11.35 -26.45
C ALA A 291 1.46 -11.42 -26.93
N LEU A 292 2.29 -10.50 -26.45
CA LEU A 292 3.73 -10.48 -26.76
C LEU A 292 4.45 -11.74 -26.24
N GLU A 293 4.14 -12.18 -25.01
CA GLU A 293 4.68 -13.42 -24.45
C GLU A 293 4.31 -14.65 -25.26
N LEU A 294 3.06 -14.75 -25.68
CA LEU A 294 2.58 -15.88 -26.52
C LEU A 294 3.33 -15.91 -27.87
N ILE A 295 3.59 -14.77 -28.49
CA ILE A 295 4.33 -14.67 -29.75
C ILE A 295 5.80 -15.06 -29.52
N THR A 296 6.44 -14.54 -28.47
CA THR A 296 7.86 -14.76 -28.17
C THR A 296 8.17 -16.23 -27.94
N HIS A 297 7.26 -16.95 -27.30
CA HIS A 297 7.43 -18.38 -27.00
C HIS A 297 6.93 -19.33 -28.10
N GLN A 298 6.42 -18.81 -29.21
CA GLN A 298 5.87 -19.60 -30.34
C GLN A 298 4.74 -20.59 -29.96
N TYR A 299 4.08 -20.40 -28.80
CA TYR A 299 3.11 -21.33 -28.21
C TYR A 299 1.67 -20.83 -28.29
N GLN A 300 1.22 -20.33 -29.46
CA GLN A 300 -0.17 -19.85 -29.61
C GLN A 300 -1.26 -20.89 -29.30
N ALA A 301 -0.92 -22.20 -29.30
CA ALA A 301 -1.86 -23.31 -29.11
C ALA A 301 -1.77 -23.98 -27.73
N ASP A 302 -0.82 -23.60 -26.85
CA ASP A 302 -0.67 -24.22 -25.54
C ASP A 302 -1.68 -23.66 -24.52
N LYS A 303 -2.69 -24.46 -24.20
CA LYS A 303 -3.76 -24.10 -23.27
C LYS A 303 -3.23 -23.88 -21.84
N GLU A 304 -2.21 -24.62 -21.41
CA GLU A 304 -1.65 -24.49 -20.06
C GLU A 304 -0.89 -23.17 -19.92
N LEU A 305 -0.06 -22.82 -20.92
CA LEU A 305 0.66 -21.55 -20.95
C LEU A 305 -0.31 -20.36 -21.02
N ASN A 306 -1.34 -20.43 -21.86
CA ASN A 306 -2.34 -19.37 -21.95
C ASN A 306 -3.06 -19.16 -20.62
N THR A 307 -3.45 -20.24 -19.92
CA THR A 307 -4.07 -20.16 -18.59
C THR A 307 -3.10 -19.57 -17.56
N HIS A 308 -1.82 -19.93 -17.62
CA HIS A 308 -0.80 -19.39 -16.71
C HIS A 308 -0.63 -17.88 -16.92
N LEU A 309 -0.45 -17.42 -18.15
CA LEU A 309 -0.33 -16.00 -18.49
C LEU A 309 -1.59 -15.19 -18.13
N GLN A 310 -2.77 -15.80 -18.29
CA GLN A 310 -4.02 -15.17 -17.86
C GLN A 310 -4.12 -15.00 -16.34
N ASN A 311 -3.69 -15.99 -15.59
CA ASN A 311 -3.61 -15.91 -14.13
C ASN A 311 -2.57 -14.87 -13.66
N GLU A 312 -1.45 -14.76 -14.35
CA GLU A 312 -0.41 -13.76 -14.08
C GLU A 312 -0.91 -12.35 -14.36
N LEU A 313 -1.57 -12.14 -15.50
CA LEU A 313 -2.26 -10.89 -15.82
C LEU A 313 -3.26 -10.50 -14.72
N ALA A 314 -4.08 -11.47 -14.29
CA ALA A 314 -5.05 -11.25 -13.23
C ALA A 314 -4.39 -10.89 -11.89
N ALA A 315 -3.28 -11.53 -11.53
CA ALA A 315 -2.53 -11.20 -10.32
C ALA A 315 -2.03 -9.74 -10.35
N HIS A 316 -1.55 -9.27 -11.51
CA HIS A 316 -1.08 -7.88 -11.67
C HIS A 316 -2.22 -6.86 -11.69
N ALA A 317 -3.36 -7.14 -12.31
CA ALA A 317 -4.53 -6.27 -12.24
C ALA A 317 -5.06 -6.14 -10.80
N VAL A 318 -5.16 -7.28 -10.09
CA VAL A 318 -5.66 -7.30 -8.70
C VAL A 318 -4.68 -6.67 -7.72
N VAL A 319 -3.37 -6.82 -7.89
CA VAL A 319 -2.41 -6.13 -7.00
C VAL A 319 -2.44 -4.62 -7.22
N PHE A 320 -2.65 -4.16 -8.45
CA PHE A 320 -2.80 -2.73 -8.73
C PHE A 320 -4.05 -2.16 -8.03
N LEU A 321 -5.16 -2.89 -8.09
CA LEU A 321 -6.36 -2.56 -7.33
C LEU A 321 -6.09 -2.50 -5.83
N LYS A 322 -5.52 -3.56 -5.25
CA LYS A 322 -5.25 -3.64 -3.81
C LYS A 322 -4.30 -2.54 -3.32
N ALA A 323 -3.26 -2.24 -4.10
CA ALA A 323 -2.29 -1.21 -3.77
C ALA A 323 -2.86 0.21 -3.94
N GLY A 324 -3.72 0.43 -4.93
CA GLY A 324 -4.30 1.73 -5.23
C GLY A 324 -5.51 2.09 -4.35
N TYR A 325 -6.28 1.11 -3.89
CA TYR A 325 -7.58 1.36 -3.25
C TYR A 325 -7.45 2.03 -1.89
N GLU A 326 -6.98 1.30 -0.86
CA GLU A 326 -6.93 1.84 0.50
C GLU A 326 -5.91 2.97 0.64
N GLN A 327 -4.77 2.84 -0.03
CA GLN A 327 -3.67 3.80 0.07
C GLN A 327 -4.10 5.19 -0.40
N THR A 328 -4.68 5.28 -1.59
CA THR A 328 -5.11 6.56 -2.18
C THR A 328 -6.30 7.15 -1.44
N ALA A 329 -7.29 6.32 -1.07
CA ALA A 329 -8.46 6.78 -0.31
C ALA A 329 -8.07 7.34 1.07
N ASN A 330 -7.15 6.66 1.76
CA ASN A 330 -6.65 7.12 3.05
C ASN A 330 -5.82 8.41 2.91
N THR A 331 -4.98 8.52 1.86
CA THR A 331 -4.22 9.74 1.58
C THR A 331 -5.15 10.92 1.32
N LEU A 332 -6.18 10.78 0.47
CA LEU A 332 -7.19 11.83 0.26
C LEU A 332 -7.87 12.25 1.55
N SER A 333 -8.22 11.28 2.38
CA SER A 333 -8.89 11.53 3.66
C SER A 333 -8.01 12.33 4.62
N TYR A 334 -6.72 11.99 4.70
CA TYR A 334 -5.77 12.75 5.52
C TYR A 334 -5.49 14.14 4.95
N ILE A 335 -5.38 14.30 3.62
CA ILE A 335 -5.20 15.63 3.01
C ILE A 335 -6.37 16.53 3.35
N LEU A 336 -7.61 16.07 3.18
CA LEU A 336 -8.80 16.87 3.50
C LEU A 336 -8.91 17.16 5.00
N TYR A 337 -8.46 16.24 5.86
CA TYR A 337 -8.37 16.47 7.31
C TYR A 337 -7.36 17.58 7.65
N GLU A 338 -6.15 17.52 7.11
CA GLU A 338 -5.12 18.53 7.34
C GLU A 338 -5.56 19.90 6.79
N LEU A 339 -6.15 19.94 5.60
CA LEU A 339 -6.68 21.18 5.02
C LEU A 339 -7.85 21.78 5.81
N ALA A 340 -8.65 20.94 6.47
CA ALA A 340 -9.74 21.40 7.35
C ALA A 340 -9.22 22.01 8.67
N ILE A 341 -8.02 21.64 9.10
CA ILE A 341 -7.33 22.22 10.25
C ILE A 341 -6.57 23.49 9.84
N HIS A 342 -5.86 23.43 8.71
CA HIS A 342 -5.00 24.49 8.19
C HIS A 342 -5.72 25.26 7.07
N THR A 343 -6.65 26.12 7.45
CA THR A 343 -7.51 26.85 6.50
C THR A 343 -6.75 27.85 5.63
N ASP A 344 -5.62 28.35 6.10
CA ASP A 344 -4.68 29.19 5.35
C ASP A 344 -3.99 28.40 4.21
N VAL A 345 -3.54 27.17 4.51
CA VAL A 345 -3.01 26.25 3.49
C VAL A 345 -4.10 25.90 2.49
N GLN A 346 -5.33 25.61 2.95
CA GLN A 346 -6.47 25.34 2.08
C GLN A 346 -6.76 26.50 1.13
N ALA A 347 -6.74 27.75 1.64
CA ALA A 347 -6.92 28.96 0.83
C ALA A 347 -5.81 29.12 -0.21
N THR A 348 -4.55 28.85 0.16
CA THR A 348 -3.40 28.92 -0.75
C THR A 348 -3.53 27.90 -1.89
N VAL A 349 -3.93 26.67 -1.59
CA VAL A 349 -4.19 25.64 -2.63
C VAL A 349 -5.30 26.09 -3.58
N ARG A 350 -6.39 26.64 -3.05
CA ARG A 350 -7.50 27.15 -3.86
C ARG A 350 -7.06 28.26 -4.80
N GLU A 351 -6.24 29.19 -4.32
CA GLU A 351 -5.70 30.27 -5.13
C GLU A 351 -4.74 29.73 -6.21
N GLU A 352 -3.94 28.72 -5.91
CA GLU A 352 -3.11 28.04 -6.92
C GLU A 352 -3.97 27.44 -8.04
N ILE A 353 -5.05 26.71 -7.67
CA ILE A 353 -5.96 26.09 -8.65
C ILE A 353 -6.59 27.15 -9.55
N LYS A 354 -7.12 28.25 -8.98
CA LYS A 354 -7.70 29.35 -9.75
C LYS A 354 -6.71 29.93 -10.77
N LYS A 355 -5.51 30.26 -10.32
CA LYS A 355 -4.45 30.80 -11.21
C LYS A 355 -4.00 29.78 -12.27
N ALA A 356 -4.00 28.50 -11.94
CA ALA A 356 -3.70 27.46 -12.91
C ALA A 356 -4.80 27.36 -13.97
N MET A 357 -6.07 27.38 -13.57
CA MET A 357 -7.20 27.35 -14.50
C MET A 357 -7.22 28.57 -15.41
N GLU A 358 -6.99 29.78 -14.88
CA GLU A 358 -6.87 31.02 -15.70
C GLU A 358 -5.81 30.89 -16.80
N ARG A 359 -4.69 30.23 -16.52
CA ARG A 359 -3.62 29.98 -17.50
C ARG A 359 -3.97 28.92 -18.55
N HIS A 360 -5.01 28.11 -18.30
CA HIS A 360 -5.48 27.03 -19.15
C HIS A 360 -6.93 27.25 -19.62
N ASP A 361 -7.29 28.50 -19.99
CA ASP A 361 -8.59 28.89 -20.54
C ASP A 361 -9.79 28.49 -19.64
N ASN A 362 -9.62 28.57 -18.34
CA ASN A 362 -10.57 28.11 -17.30
C ASN A 362 -10.94 26.61 -17.42
N ASN A 363 -10.05 25.82 -17.96
CA ASN A 363 -10.25 24.38 -18.13
C ASN A 363 -9.31 23.59 -17.21
N LEU A 364 -9.89 22.71 -16.39
CA LEU A 364 -9.13 21.79 -15.55
C LEU A 364 -8.69 20.58 -16.39
N ASN A 365 -7.81 20.80 -17.37
CA ASN A 365 -7.23 19.76 -18.20
C ASN A 365 -6.03 19.07 -17.55
N TYR A 366 -5.45 18.08 -18.23
CA TYR A 366 -4.31 17.29 -17.72
C TYR A 366 -3.12 18.18 -17.34
N GLU A 367 -2.75 19.13 -18.20
CA GLU A 367 -1.63 20.05 -18.03
C GLU A 367 -1.87 20.98 -16.84
N CYS A 368 -3.09 21.48 -16.68
CA CYS A 368 -3.50 22.31 -15.55
C CYS A 368 -3.29 21.55 -14.22
N VAL A 369 -3.81 20.32 -14.13
CA VAL A 369 -3.68 19.47 -12.93
C VAL A 369 -2.21 19.13 -12.62
N GLN A 370 -1.41 18.87 -13.65
CA GLN A 370 0.04 18.63 -13.47
C GLN A 370 0.80 19.86 -12.97
N SER A 371 0.35 21.07 -13.31
CA SER A 371 1.00 22.33 -12.94
C SER A 371 0.82 22.72 -11.46
N LEU A 372 -0.07 22.03 -10.70
CA LEU A 372 -0.38 22.33 -9.29
C LEU A 372 0.77 21.92 -8.36
N ALA A 373 1.78 22.78 -8.24
CA ALA A 373 3.01 22.50 -7.51
C ALA A 373 2.81 22.53 -6.00
N TYR A 374 2.09 23.54 -5.47
CA TYR A 374 1.83 23.68 -4.04
C TYR A 374 0.93 22.56 -3.52
N LEU A 375 -0.10 22.18 -4.29
CA LEU A 375 -0.89 21.00 -3.97
C LEU A 375 -0.01 19.74 -3.91
N GLY A 376 1.00 19.63 -4.77
CA GLY A 376 2.01 18.59 -4.69
C GLY A 376 2.83 18.61 -3.39
N GLN A 377 3.13 19.80 -2.86
CA GLN A 377 3.80 19.97 -1.56
C GLN A 377 2.88 19.54 -0.41
N VAL A 378 1.60 19.91 -0.46
CA VAL A 378 0.57 19.46 0.50
C VAL A 378 0.47 17.93 0.53
N ILE A 379 0.43 17.27 -0.63
CA ILE A 379 0.42 15.80 -0.71
C ILE A 379 1.66 15.20 -0.05
N ASN A 380 2.84 15.75 -0.32
CA ASN A 380 4.09 15.25 0.24
C ASN A 380 4.16 15.43 1.75
N GLU A 381 3.72 16.58 2.27
CA GLU A 381 3.69 16.84 3.71
C GLU A 381 2.67 15.93 4.41
N THR A 382 1.51 15.72 3.80
CA THR A 382 0.53 14.76 4.33
C THR A 382 1.12 13.35 4.42
N LEU A 383 1.83 12.89 3.41
CA LEU A 383 2.49 11.57 3.41
C LEU A 383 3.68 11.49 4.38
N ARG A 384 4.25 12.63 4.79
CA ARG A 384 5.24 12.67 5.86
C ARG A 384 4.59 12.53 7.23
N VAL A 385 3.57 13.35 7.51
CA VAL A 385 2.86 13.37 8.81
C VAL A 385 2.05 12.10 9.00
N HIS A 386 1.38 11.63 7.95
CA HIS A 386 0.54 10.43 7.95
C HIS A 386 1.07 9.39 6.94
N PRO A 387 2.21 8.77 7.16
CA PRO A 387 2.78 7.81 6.22
C PRO A 387 1.88 6.57 6.13
N ILE A 388 1.31 6.35 4.95
CA ILE A 388 0.42 5.20 4.67
C ILE A 388 1.17 3.87 4.84
N THR A 389 2.48 3.89 4.60
CA THR A 389 3.37 2.75 4.89
C THR A 389 4.30 3.15 6.04
N PRO A 390 3.89 2.93 7.30
CA PRO A 390 4.62 3.43 8.48
C PRO A 390 5.95 2.71 8.72
N TYR A 391 6.20 1.61 8.03
CA TYR A 391 7.48 0.91 7.98
C TYR A 391 7.64 0.13 6.67
N ILE A 392 8.88 -0.03 6.21
CA ILE A 392 9.22 -0.83 5.02
C ILE A 392 9.87 -2.13 5.47
N LEU A 393 9.43 -3.25 4.85
CA LEU A 393 9.97 -4.58 5.12
C LEU A 393 10.91 -5.01 4.00
N ARG A 394 12.09 -5.53 4.39
CA ARG A 394 13.05 -6.20 3.51
C ARG A 394 13.54 -7.50 4.15
N ARG A 395 14.09 -8.38 3.34
CA ARG A 395 14.75 -9.61 3.78
C ARG A 395 16.09 -9.75 3.08
N THR A 396 17.13 -10.08 3.83
CA THR A 396 18.47 -10.34 3.27
C THR A 396 18.47 -11.63 2.46
N LEU A 397 19.08 -11.61 1.28
CA LEU A 397 19.23 -12.80 0.44
C LEU A 397 20.56 -13.51 0.67
N THR A 398 21.59 -12.78 1.07
CA THR A 398 22.92 -13.25 1.42
C THR A 398 23.40 -12.58 2.70
N ASP A 399 24.45 -13.10 3.31
CA ASP A 399 25.11 -12.40 4.40
C ASP A 399 25.67 -11.08 3.87
N TYR A 400 25.47 -10.01 4.63
CA TYR A 400 25.84 -8.65 4.24
C TYR A 400 26.60 -7.95 5.36
N GLN A 401 27.86 -7.68 5.13
CA GLN A 401 28.69 -6.87 6.02
C GLN A 401 28.31 -5.40 5.87
N VAL A 402 27.91 -4.76 6.97
CA VAL A 402 27.54 -3.34 6.94
C VAL A 402 28.82 -2.53 6.68
N PRO A 403 28.86 -1.68 5.64
CA PRO A 403 30.02 -0.82 5.35
C PRO A 403 30.40 0.03 6.57
N ASP A 404 31.69 0.25 6.77
CA ASP A 404 32.26 1.03 7.87
C ASP A 404 31.93 0.52 9.31
N HIS A 405 31.23 -0.61 9.43
CA HIS A 405 30.84 -1.22 10.69
C HIS A 405 31.21 -2.72 10.75
N PRO A 406 32.48 -3.08 10.97
CA PRO A 406 32.94 -4.47 10.85
C PRO A 406 32.33 -5.44 11.89
N THR A 407 31.75 -4.93 12.97
CA THR A 407 31.05 -5.75 13.98
C THR A 407 29.57 -5.98 13.67
N TYR A 408 29.04 -5.30 12.63
CA TYR A 408 27.63 -5.39 12.26
C TYR A 408 27.44 -6.17 10.97
N MET A 409 26.83 -7.35 11.07
CA MET A 409 26.50 -8.19 9.93
C MET A 409 25.01 -8.49 9.89
N LEU A 410 24.40 -8.31 8.72
CA LEU A 410 23.01 -8.73 8.42
C LEU A 410 23.09 -10.12 7.79
N VAL A 411 22.74 -11.14 8.56
CA VAL A 411 22.80 -12.54 8.07
C VAL A 411 21.69 -12.81 7.07
N LYS A 412 21.89 -13.82 6.24
CA LYS A 412 20.89 -14.33 5.28
C LYS A 412 19.55 -14.63 5.97
N GLU A 413 18.44 -14.36 5.27
CA GLU A 413 17.06 -14.57 5.73
C GLU A 413 16.62 -13.68 6.91
N LEU A 414 17.44 -12.71 7.33
CA LEU A 414 17.06 -11.75 8.36
C LEU A 414 16.04 -10.75 7.82
N PHE A 415 14.98 -10.51 8.59
CA PHE A 415 14.00 -9.46 8.30
C PHE A 415 14.49 -8.11 8.80
N LEU A 416 14.44 -7.13 7.92
CA LEU A 416 14.84 -5.74 8.15
C LEU A 416 13.59 -4.86 8.16
N ILE A 417 13.50 -4.00 9.16
CA ILE A 417 12.43 -2.99 9.28
C ILE A 417 13.06 -1.61 9.15
N ILE A 418 12.60 -0.84 8.17
CA ILE A 418 12.93 0.58 8.04
C ILE A 418 11.73 1.36 8.60
N PRO A 419 11.88 2.06 9.73
CA PRO A 419 10.75 2.68 10.45
C PRO A 419 10.42 4.06 9.85
N THR A 420 9.69 4.08 8.73
CA THR A 420 9.41 5.30 7.96
C THR A 420 8.68 6.35 8.79
N HIS A 421 7.70 5.98 9.60
CA HIS A 421 7.01 6.91 10.50
C HIS A 421 7.99 7.59 11.47
N ALA A 422 8.87 6.81 12.11
CA ALA A 422 9.84 7.38 13.06
C ALA A 422 10.84 8.33 12.38
N ILE A 423 11.27 8.01 11.16
CA ILE A 423 12.19 8.84 10.37
C ILE A 423 11.49 10.13 9.94
N HIS A 424 10.23 10.05 9.51
CA HIS A 424 9.44 11.21 9.10
C HIS A 424 9.12 12.17 10.27
N HIS A 425 9.16 11.69 11.52
CA HIS A 425 8.95 12.48 12.74
C HIS A 425 10.23 12.72 13.54
N ASP A 426 11.38 12.49 12.92
CA ASP A 426 12.68 12.74 13.56
C ASP A 426 13.03 14.24 13.50
N PRO A 427 13.17 14.96 14.63
CA PRO A 427 13.47 16.38 14.64
C PRO A 427 14.85 16.72 14.08
N ASP A 428 15.80 15.78 14.06
CA ASP A 428 17.12 15.98 13.45
C ASP A 428 17.06 15.94 11.91
N ILE A 429 15.97 15.42 11.35
CA ILE A 429 15.75 15.31 9.90
C ILE A 429 14.72 16.36 9.45
N TYR A 430 13.62 16.47 10.19
CA TYR A 430 12.52 17.40 9.93
C TYR A 430 12.32 18.30 11.15
N PRO A 431 12.86 19.54 11.14
CA PRO A 431 12.59 20.50 12.23
C PRO A 431 11.09 20.68 12.44
N GLU A 432 10.66 20.73 13.70
CA GLU A 432 9.23 20.80 14.06
C GLU A 432 8.39 19.74 13.36
N PRO A 433 8.66 18.43 13.63
CA PRO A 433 8.12 17.34 12.84
C PRO A 433 6.61 17.15 13.01
N GLU A 434 6.03 17.63 14.11
CA GLU A 434 4.59 17.56 14.37
C GLU A 434 3.79 18.65 13.64
N GLU A 435 4.47 19.69 13.11
CA GLU A 435 3.81 20.77 12.40
C GLU A 435 3.62 20.40 10.91
N PHE A 436 2.43 20.71 10.41
CA PHE A 436 2.10 20.53 8.99
C PHE A 436 2.58 21.75 8.19
N LYS A 437 3.69 21.60 7.49
CA LYS A 437 4.38 22.67 6.75
C LYS A 437 4.64 22.27 5.30
N PRO A 438 3.72 22.48 4.35
CA PRO A 438 3.93 22.17 2.93
C PRO A 438 5.15 22.84 2.32
N ASP A 439 5.52 24.03 2.79
CA ASP A 439 6.66 24.81 2.28
C ASP A 439 8.02 24.11 2.41
N ARG A 440 8.12 23.08 3.27
CA ARG A 440 9.31 22.19 3.32
C ARG A 440 9.67 21.61 1.96
N TRP A 441 8.68 21.47 1.08
CA TRP A 441 8.80 20.82 -0.21
C TRP A 441 9.01 21.79 -1.37
N GLY A 442 9.30 23.05 -1.08
CA GLY A 442 9.58 24.08 -2.10
C GLY A 442 10.95 23.98 -2.78
N GLY A 443 11.85 23.11 -2.28
CA GLY A 443 13.16 22.87 -2.84
C GLY A 443 13.24 21.65 -3.79
N PRO A 444 14.43 21.30 -4.31
CA PRO A 444 14.63 20.14 -5.16
C PRO A 444 14.22 18.83 -4.44
N ARG A 445 13.26 18.09 -5.01
CA ARG A 445 12.68 16.87 -4.39
C ARG A 445 13.64 15.70 -4.34
N ASP A 446 14.50 15.57 -5.33
CA ASP A 446 15.36 14.40 -5.51
C ASP A 446 16.35 14.24 -4.35
N SER A 447 16.71 15.33 -3.68
CA SER A 447 17.66 15.29 -2.57
C SER A 447 17.17 14.53 -1.35
N LEU A 448 15.88 14.60 -0.98
CA LEU A 448 15.34 13.95 0.23
C LEU A 448 15.10 12.44 0.04
N GLN A 449 14.64 12.03 -1.15
CA GLN A 449 14.53 10.61 -1.50
C GLN A 449 15.92 9.95 -1.60
N GLU A 450 16.86 10.60 -2.28
CA GLU A 450 18.22 10.11 -2.39
C GLU A 450 18.97 10.07 -1.06
N GLN A 451 18.63 10.97 -0.12
CA GLN A 451 19.14 10.95 1.24
C GLN A 451 18.55 9.82 2.11
N GLY A 452 17.53 9.10 1.64
CA GLY A 452 16.88 8.04 2.41
C GLY A 452 16.11 8.58 3.62
N THR A 453 15.49 9.74 3.49
CA THR A 453 14.75 10.40 4.57
C THR A 453 13.25 10.53 4.30
N TRP A 454 12.80 10.51 3.03
CA TRP A 454 11.39 10.55 2.67
C TRP A 454 10.95 9.32 1.87
N PHE A 455 9.84 8.72 2.28
CA PHE A 455 9.36 7.43 1.78
C PHE A 455 7.90 7.43 1.35
N GLY A 456 7.28 8.59 1.10
CA GLY A 456 5.85 8.68 0.77
C GLY A 456 5.42 7.75 -0.37
N PHE A 457 6.26 7.64 -1.41
CA PHE A 457 6.08 6.66 -2.50
C PHE A 457 7.20 5.61 -2.54
N GLY A 458 7.95 5.44 -1.45
CA GLY A 458 9.12 4.57 -1.40
C GLY A 458 10.32 5.15 -2.14
N VAL A 459 11.45 4.44 -2.12
CA VAL A 459 12.70 4.83 -2.79
C VAL A 459 13.34 3.64 -3.50
N GLY A 460 14.20 3.92 -4.49
CA GLY A 460 14.96 2.93 -5.25
C GLY A 460 14.08 2.09 -6.19
N ALA A 461 14.60 0.97 -6.61
CA ALA A 461 13.97 0.12 -7.64
C ALA A 461 12.59 -0.44 -7.27
N ARG A 462 12.26 -0.49 -5.98
CA ARG A 462 10.94 -0.90 -5.44
C ARG A 462 10.05 0.29 -5.06
N SER A 463 10.34 1.50 -5.52
CA SER A 463 9.43 2.65 -5.39
C SER A 463 8.06 2.36 -6.02
N CYS A 464 7.08 3.16 -5.68
CA CYS A 464 5.70 3.00 -6.18
C CYS A 464 5.67 3.06 -7.70
N ILE A 465 5.18 2.01 -8.35
CA ILE A 465 5.03 1.96 -9.80
C ILE A 465 3.91 2.88 -10.29
N GLY A 466 2.85 3.04 -9.50
CA GLY A 466 1.68 3.86 -9.82
C GLY A 466 1.74 5.30 -9.32
N ILE A 467 2.93 5.87 -9.07
CA ILE A 467 3.06 7.22 -8.50
C ILE A 467 2.38 8.29 -9.35
N GLN A 468 2.51 8.23 -10.68
CA GLN A 468 1.91 9.20 -11.60
C GLN A 468 0.38 9.11 -11.56
N PHE A 469 -0.16 7.88 -11.60
CA PHE A 469 -1.59 7.62 -11.49
C PHE A 469 -2.16 8.09 -10.15
N ALA A 470 -1.50 7.74 -9.04
CA ALA A 470 -1.93 8.16 -7.71
C ALA A 470 -1.92 9.69 -7.56
N GLN A 471 -0.85 10.35 -7.99
CA GLN A 471 -0.77 11.82 -7.93
C GLN A 471 -1.82 12.51 -8.79
N LEU A 472 -2.09 12.00 -9.99
CA LEU A 472 -3.13 12.54 -10.86
C LEU A 472 -4.51 12.40 -10.21
N GLN A 473 -4.82 11.20 -9.67
CA GLN A 473 -6.07 10.92 -9.00
C GLN A 473 -6.29 11.80 -7.76
N LEU A 474 -5.23 11.99 -6.95
CA LEU A 474 -5.26 12.85 -5.76
C LEU A 474 -5.51 14.31 -6.14
N ARG A 475 -4.72 14.87 -7.06
CA ARG A 475 -4.79 16.26 -7.46
C ARG A 475 -6.12 16.62 -8.10
N LEU A 476 -6.63 15.74 -8.98
CA LEU A 476 -7.89 15.98 -9.69
C LEU A 476 -9.08 16.04 -8.74
N ALA A 477 -9.21 15.06 -7.84
CA ALA A 477 -10.28 15.05 -6.86
C ALA A 477 -10.22 16.25 -5.92
N LEU A 478 -9.03 16.61 -5.44
CA LEU A 478 -8.83 17.75 -4.55
C LEU A 478 -9.10 19.08 -5.27
N ALA A 479 -8.67 19.22 -6.54
CA ALA A 479 -8.92 20.43 -7.30
C ALA A 479 -10.43 20.68 -7.47
N LEU A 480 -11.20 19.68 -7.89
CA LEU A 480 -12.65 19.82 -8.05
C LEU A 480 -13.35 20.11 -6.72
N LEU A 481 -12.99 19.40 -5.66
CA LEU A 481 -13.63 19.59 -4.35
C LEU A 481 -13.31 20.95 -3.73
N LEU A 482 -12.06 21.41 -3.80
CA LEU A 482 -11.61 22.65 -3.18
C LEU A 482 -12.05 23.92 -3.94
N MET A 483 -12.41 23.78 -5.21
CA MET A 483 -13.02 24.89 -5.97
C MET A 483 -14.46 25.17 -5.56
N GLU A 484 -15.18 24.13 -5.13
CA GLU A 484 -16.62 24.21 -4.83
C GLU A 484 -16.91 24.33 -3.33
N TYR A 485 -16.01 23.78 -2.49
CA TYR A 485 -16.27 23.65 -1.05
C TYR A 485 -15.10 24.12 -0.19
N GLU A 486 -15.45 24.71 0.95
CA GLU A 486 -14.55 24.88 2.09
C GLU A 486 -14.76 23.73 3.08
N PHE A 487 -13.65 23.12 3.51
CA PHE A 487 -13.65 22.02 4.46
C PHE A 487 -13.29 22.54 5.85
N THR A 488 -14.10 22.17 6.85
CA THR A 488 -13.86 22.57 8.25
C THR A 488 -14.10 21.38 9.18
N LEU A 489 -13.44 21.39 10.33
CA LEU A 489 -13.56 20.35 11.34
C LEU A 489 -14.70 20.70 12.31
N ASN A 490 -15.67 19.80 12.47
CA ASN A 490 -16.79 20.02 13.38
C ASN A 490 -16.45 19.74 14.86
N SER A 491 -15.35 19.03 15.15
CA SER A 491 -14.89 18.77 16.51
C SER A 491 -13.36 18.89 16.59
N ARG A 492 -12.86 19.57 17.62
CA ARG A 492 -11.42 19.70 17.91
C ARG A 492 -10.78 18.43 18.49
N LYS A 493 -11.40 17.25 18.33
CA LYS A 493 -10.76 16.00 18.76
C LYS A 493 -9.67 15.63 17.76
N PRO A 494 -8.42 15.45 18.23
CA PRO A 494 -7.37 14.99 17.35
C PRO A 494 -7.73 13.62 16.77
N LEU A 495 -7.41 13.41 15.50
CA LEU A 495 -7.58 12.11 14.85
C LEU A 495 -6.55 11.13 15.43
N VAL A 496 -7.02 10.11 16.12
CA VAL A 496 -6.15 9.06 16.67
C VAL A 496 -5.90 7.98 15.61
N SER A 497 -6.91 7.67 14.80
CA SER A 497 -6.82 6.68 13.72
C SER A 497 -7.91 6.96 12.67
N LEU A 498 -7.66 6.57 11.41
CA LEU A 498 -8.71 6.57 10.37
C LEU A 498 -9.89 5.64 10.73
N ASP A 499 -9.67 4.64 11.56
CA ASP A 499 -10.74 3.73 12.02
C ASP A 499 -11.80 4.48 12.87
N ASP A 500 -11.42 5.62 13.47
CA ASP A 500 -12.36 6.48 14.21
C ASP A 500 -13.28 7.28 13.27
N GLY A 501 -12.96 7.30 11.97
CA GLY A 501 -13.67 8.02 10.91
C GLY A 501 -13.38 9.52 10.90
N ILE A 502 -13.19 10.09 9.71
CA ILE A 502 -13.07 11.55 9.50
C ILE A 502 -14.42 12.09 9.08
N ALA A 503 -15.01 12.95 9.91
CA ALA A 503 -16.25 13.64 9.62
C ALA A 503 -15.94 15.15 9.46
N LEU A 504 -16.13 15.69 8.26
CA LEU A 504 -15.91 17.10 7.94
C LEU A 504 -17.23 17.79 7.60
N GLN A 505 -17.30 19.06 7.92
CA GLN A 505 -18.34 19.96 7.45
C GLN A 505 -17.85 20.65 6.16
N LEU A 506 -18.71 20.71 5.17
CA LEU A 506 -18.43 21.34 3.88
C LEU A 506 -19.36 22.54 3.71
N THR A 507 -18.77 23.68 3.40
CA THR A 507 -19.50 24.91 3.10
C THR A 507 -19.30 25.24 1.62
N PRO A 508 -20.39 25.37 0.82
CA PRO A 508 -20.28 25.80 -0.57
C PRO A 508 -19.66 27.18 -0.68
N LEU A 509 -18.76 27.39 -1.63
CA LEU A 509 -18.10 28.68 -1.87
C LEU A 509 -18.93 29.61 -2.78
N GLY A 510 -19.79 29.02 -3.62
CA GLY A 510 -20.79 29.76 -4.40
C GLY A 510 -22.11 29.90 -3.61
N VAL A 511 -22.88 30.93 -3.87
CA VAL A 511 -24.25 31.07 -3.32
C VAL A 511 -25.09 29.98 -3.96
N ILE A 512 -25.33 28.89 -3.26
CA ILE A 512 -26.46 28.01 -3.57
C ILE A 512 -27.67 28.77 -3.07
N GLU A 513 -28.28 29.63 -3.91
CA GLU A 513 -29.60 30.16 -3.62
C GLU A 513 -30.56 28.98 -3.57
N PRO A 514 -31.28 28.78 -2.46
CA PRO A 514 -32.31 27.76 -2.40
C PRO A 514 -33.43 28.19 -3.35
N GLY A 515 -33.55 27.46 -4.48
CA GLY A 515 -34.74 27.30 -5.29
C GLY A 515 -35.57 28.52 -5.64
N THR A 516 -35.36 29.05 -6.83
CA THR A 516 -36.46 29.55 -7.63
C THR A 516 -36.98 28.43 -8.55
N GLU A 517 -37.64 27.45 -7.98
CA GLU A 517 -38.75 26.81 -8.66
C GLU A 517 -39.97 27.74 -8.56
N GLU A 518 -40.04 28.72 -9.43
CA GLU A 518 -41.29 29.43 -9.71
C GLU A 518 -41.58 29.44 -11.20
N ARG A 519 -42.65 28.71 -11.53
CA ARG A 519 -43.62 28.99 -12.59
C ARG A 519 -43.12 29.00 -14.04
N ALA A 520 -43.36 27.91 -14.72
CA ALA A 520 -43.89 28.00 -16.08
C ALA A 520 -45.21 27.22 -16.13
N VAL A 521 -46.24 27.99 -16.26
CA VAL A 521 -47.64 27.58 -16.61
C VAL A 521 -47.64 26.94 -17.99
#